data_20f13fef7f79dc71b5a2919b2f24ed86
#
_entry.id   20f13fef7f79dc71b5a2919b2f24ed86
#
_cell.length_a   1.000
_cell.length_b   1.000
_cell.length_c   1.000
_cell.angle_alpha   90.00
_cell.angle_beta   90.00
_cell.angle_gamma   90.00
#
_symmetry.space_group_name_H-M   'P 1'
#
loop_
_entity.id
_entity.type
_entity.pdbx_description
1 polymer ?
#
loop_
_entity_poly.entity_id
_entity_poly.type
_entity_poly.pdbx_seq_one_letter_code
_entity_poly.pdbx_strand_id
1 'polypeptide(L)'
;MVGNCYTVPVHWNSEPSLFHGIDPRSPIPLYVQIADRVRLAIATGTLGSAASLPSVRQLAAELRINPATVIQAYRDLEAQGFVEIRQGAGTFVRELAPGRRARERSQQAVALVRKLLAEARRSGVSLAELQRALETEVGVRAT
;
A
#
# COMPACT_ATOMS: atom_id res chain seq x y z
N MET A 1 -28.52 -5.55 -1.08
CA MET A 1 -27.90 -4.99 -0.73
C MET A 1 -26.58 -4.95 -0.23
N VAL A 2 -25.95 -4.49 -0.74
CA VAL A 2 -24.61 -4.50 -0.81
C VAL A 2 -23.87 -3.76 0.23
N GLY A 3 -24.51 -2.93 0.90
CA GLY A 3 -23.89 -1.93 1.72
C GLY A 3 -23.10 -2.42 2.92
N ASN A 4 -23.24 -3.65 3.29
CA ASN A 4 -22.67 -4.07 4.54
C ASN A 4 -21.31 -4.72 4.49
N CYS A 5 -20.78 -4.83 3.32
CA CYS A 5 -19.45 -5.40 3.15
C CYS A 5 -18.37 -4.59 3.85
N TYR A 6 -18.69 -3.36 4.19
CA TYR A 6 -17.72 -2.44 4.73
C TYR A 6 -17.55 -2.54 6.23
N THR A 7 -18.48 -3.22 6.87
CA THR A 7 -18.44 -3.34 8.32
C THR A 7 -17.75 -4.61 8.78
N VAL A 8 -17.38 -5.46 7.86
CA VAL A 8 -16.62 -6.64 8.22
C VAL A 8 -15.24 -6.20 8.67
N PRO A 9 -14.88 -6.44 9.92
CA PRO A 9 -13.53 -6.14 10.34
C PRO A 9 -12.58 -6.93 9.47
N VAL A 10 -11.67 -6.24 8.86
CA VAL A 10 -10.62 -6.90 8.10
C VAL A 10 -9.87 -7.77 9.09
N HIS A 11 -10.03 -9.08 8.97
CA HIS A 11 -9.26 -9.99 9.78
C HIS A 11 -7.85 -9.99 9.25
N TRP A 12 -7.02 -9.21 9.90
CA TRP A 12 -5.62 -9.09 9.54
C TRP A 12 -4.90 -10.43 9.47
N ASN A 13 -5.54 -11.48 10.04
CA ASN A 13 -4.94 -12.81 10.11
C ASN A 13 -5.36 -13.78 9.02
N SER A 14 -6.36 -13.45 8.21
CA SER A 14 -6.93 -14.41 7.26
C SER A 14 -6.73 -14.07 5.78
N GLU A 15 -6.35 -12.83 5.49
CA GLU A 15 -5.99 -12.42 4.15
C GLU A 15 -4.48 -12.29 4.07
N PRO A 16 -3.89 -12.36 2.88
CA PRO A 16 -2.49 -11.98 2.77
C PRO A 16 -2.35 -10.60 3.39
N SER A 17 -1.59 -10.53 4.44
CA SER A 17 -1.42 -9.32 5.23
C SER A 17 -1.20 -8.14 4.30
N LEU A 18 -1.89 -7.04 4.55
CA LEU A 18 -1.68 -5.77 3.85
C LEU A 18 -0.19 -5.43 3.77
N PHE A 19 0.56 -5.87 4.75
CA PHE A 19 1.99 -5.58 4.87
C PHE A 19 2.87 -6.71 4.37
N HIS A 20 2.30 -7.62 3.59
CA HIS A 20 3.07 -8.69 2.96
C HIS A 20 4.15 -8.10 2.05
N GLY A 21 5.34 -8.68 2.09
CA GLY A 21 6.45 -8.24 1.26
C GLY A 21 7.25 -7.05 1.77
N ILE A 22 7.02 -6.64 3.01
CA ILE A 22 7.90 -5.69 3.67
C ILE A 22 9.23 -6.39 3.94
N ASP A 23 10.31 -5.81 3.45
CA ASP A 23 11.63 -6.42 3.47
C ASP A 23 12.61 -5.55 4.25
N PRO A 24 13.08 -6.02 5.43
CA PRO A 24 14.10 -5.29 6.20
C PRO A 24 15.44 -5.14 5.49
N ARG A 25 15.69 -5.96 4.46
CA ARG A 25 16.95 -5.92 3.70
C ARG A 25 16.90 -4.93 2.54
N SER A 26 15.72 -4.43 2.22
CA SER A 26 15.58 -3.43 1.15
C SER A 26 16.33 -2.15 1.53
N PRO A 27 16.93 -1.45 0.55
CA PRO A 27 17.51 -0.13 0.81
C PRO A 27 16.44 0.91 1.18
N ILE A 28 15.16 0.62 0.95
CA ILE A 28 14.06 1.51 1.32
C ILE A 28 13.78 1.35 2.82
N PRO A 29 13.76 2.44 3.60
CA PRO A 29 13.46 2.33 5.03
C PRO A 29 12.12 1.66 5.30
N LEU A 30 12.05 0.90 6.38
CA LEU A 30 10.84 0.14 6.73
C LEU A 30 9.61 1.05 6.89
N TYR A 31 9.77 2.22 7.50
CA TYR A 31 8.63 3.13 7.67
C TYR A 31 8.07 3.61 6.33
N VAL A 32 8.92 3.79 5.34
CA VAL A 32 8.50 4.15 3.97
C VAL A 32 7.74 2.99 3.33
N GLN A 33 8.23 1.77 3.47
CA GLN A 33 7.56 0.58 2.95
C GLN A 33 6.17 0.41 3.56
N ILE A 34 6.05 0.61 4.87
CA ILE A 34 4.75 0.54 5.57
C ILE A 34 3.81 1.60 5.03
N ALA A 35 4.27 2.85 4.95
CA ALA A 35 3.44 3.94 4.45
C ALA A 35 2.99 3.71 3.00
N ASP A 36 3.88 3.21 2.15
CA ASP A 36 3.55 2.90 0.76
C ASP A 36 2.46 1.84 0.65
N ARG A 37 2.52 0.81 1.49
CA ARG A 37 1.48 -0.23 1.52
C ARG A 37 0.12 0.32 1.89
N VAL A 38 0.08 1.19 2.88
CA VAL A 38 -1.17 1.83 3.29
C VAL A 38 -1.69 2.74 2.18
N ARG A 39 -0.84 3.57 1.59
CA ARG A 39 -1.24 4.45 0.47
C ARG A 39 -1.81 3.64 -0.70
N LEU A 40 -1.17 2.55 -1.05
CA LEU A 40 -1.63 1.68 -2.13
C LEU A 40 -3.01 1.10 -1.80
N ALA A 41 -3.19 0.60 -0.59
CA ALA A 41 -4.47 0.02 -0.16
C ALA A 41 -5.61 1.05 -0.17
N ILE A 42 -5.31 2.29 0.22
CA ILE A 42 -6.29 3.38 0.16
C ILE A 42 -6.59 3.74 -1.29
N ALA A 43 -5.56 3.85 -2.13
CA ALA A 43 -5.72 4.22 -3.54
C ALA A 43 -6.55 3.18 -4.31
N THR A 44 -6.37 1.90 -4.02
CA THR A 44 -7.08 0.80 -4.69
C THR A 44 -8.43 0.48 -4.07
N GLY A 45 -8.77 1.10 -2.95
CA GLY A 45 -10.04 0.86 -2.26
C GLY A 45 -10.04 -0.36 -1.33
N THR A 46 -8.91 -1.04 -1.19
CA THR A 46 -8.78 -2.14 -0.23
C THR A 46 -9.02 -1.67 1.21
N LEU A 47 -8.55 -0.46 1.52
CA LEU A 47 -8.89 0.25 2.75
C LEU A 47 -9.84 1.38 2.40
N GLY A 48 -11.06 1.27 2.89
CA GLY A 48 -12.06 2.31 2.70
C GLY A 48 -11.95 3.42 3.75
N SER A 49 -12.72 4.48 3.54
CA SER A 49 -12.84 5.56 4.49
C SER A 49 -13.28 5.03 5.85
N ALA A 50 -12.72 5.55 6.91
CA ALA A 50 -12.97 5.15 8.30
C ALA A 50 -12.46 3.74 8.67
N ALA A 51 -11.82 3.02 7.75
CA ALA A 51 -11.22 1.73 8.10
C ALA A 51 -10.11 1.94 9.14
N SER A 52 -10.04 1.05 10.13
CA SER A 52 -8.99 1.14 11.13
C SER A 52 -7.73 0.40 10.68
N LEU A 53 -6.59 0.98 10.97
CA LEU A 53 -5.31 0.33 10.79
C LEU A 53 -4.96 -0.49 12.05
N PRO A 54 -4.07 -1.48 11.94
CA PRO A 54 -3.58 -2.17 13.14
C PRO A 54 -2.96 -1.16 14.11
N SER A 55 -3.05 -1.45 15.40
CA SER A 55 -2.37 -0.62 16.38
C SER A 55 -0.86 -0.70 16.15
N VAL A 56 -0.14 0.32 16.62
CA VAL A 56 1.34 0.33 16.54
C VAL A 56 1.91 -0.95 17.14
N ARG A 57 1.41 -1.36 18.30
CA ARG A 57 1.88 -2.56 18.98
C ARG A 57 1.62 -3.81 18.15
N GLN A 58 0.41 -3.96 17.60
CA GLN A 58 0.05 -5.11 16.78
C GLN A 58 0.92 -5.21 15.54
N LEU A 59 1.07 -4.12 14.82
CA LEU A 59 1.85 -4.13 13.59
C LEU A 59 3.34 -4.35 13.86
N ALA A 60 3.88 -3.71 14.89
CA ALA A 60 5.28 -3.91 15.28
C ALA A 60 5.55 -5.37 15.66
N ALA A 61 4.63 -6.00 16.37
CA ALA A 61 4.75 -7.41 16.74
C ALA A 61 4.64 -8.32 15.52
N GLU A 62 3.68 -8.05 14.63
CA GLU A 62 3.49 -8.83 13.40
C GLU A 62 4.71 -8.79 12.49
N LEU A 63 5.27 -7.62 12.30
CA LEU A 63 6.43 -7.42 11.44
C LEU A 63 7.77 -7.67 12.16
N ARG A 64 7.74 -7.83 13.47
CA ARG A 64 8.94 -8.00 14.31
C ARG A 64 9.92 -6.85 14.15
N ILE A 65 9.39 -5.64 14.25
CA ILE A 65 10.17 -4.41 14.11
C ILE A 65 9.95 -3.50 15.31
N ASN A 66 10.78 -2.47 15.40
CA ASN A 66 10.65 -1.48 16.46
C ASN A 66 9.34 -0.71 16.31
N PRO A 67 8.54 -0.58 17.37
CA PRO A 67 7.31 0.24 17.34
C PRO A 67 7.53 1.66 16.85
N ALA A 68 8.69 2.26 17.10
CA ALA A 68 9.02 3.60 16.62
C ALA A 68 8.95 3.72 15.10
N THR A 69 9.28 2.64 14.38
CA THR A 69 9.19 2.59 12.92
C THR A 69 7.74 2.68 12.44
N VAL A 70 6.83 1.97 13.13
CA VAL A 70 5.39 2.04 12.83
C VAL A 70 4.85 3.43 13.13
N ILE A 71 5.24 4.00 14.27
CA ILE A 71 4.84 5.36 14.66
C ILE A 71 5.26 6.34 13.57
N GLN A 72 6.48 6.25 13.09
CA GLN A 72 6.97 7.13 12.01
C GLN A 72 6.13 7.01 10.75
N ALA A 73 5.83 5.77 10.33
CA ALA A 73 4.99 5.52 9.16
C ALA A 73 3.61 6.16 9.31
N TYR A 74 2.98 5.97 10.46
CA TYR A 74 1.63 6.48 10.71
C TYR A 74 1.61 8.01 10.80
N ARG A 75 2.63 8.60 11.40
CA ARG A 75 2.76 10.07 11.45
C ARG A 75 2.94 10.67 10.06
N ASP A 76 3.73 10.03 9.21
CA ASP A 76 3.93 10.48 7.84
C ASP A 76 2.61 10.40 7.05
N LEU A 77 1.87 9.32 7.22
CA LEU A 77 0.55 9.16 6.59
C LEU A 77 -0.44 10.22 7.09
N GLU A 78 -0.41 10.53 8.38
CA GLU A 78 -1.26 11.57 8.95
C GLU A 78 -0.89 12.94 8.40
N ALA A 79 0.39 13.27 8.34
CA ALA A 79 0.87 14.53 7.79
C ALA A 79 0.47 14.70 6.32
N GLN A 80 0.38 13.61 5.58
CA GLN A 80 -0.04 13.61 4.17
C GLN A 80 -1.56 13.57 4.00
N GLY A 81 -2.30 13.47 5.11
CA GLY A 81 -3.76 13.49 5.09
C GLY A 81 -4.44 12.17 4.72
N PHE A 82 -3.71 11.05 4.79
CA PHE A 82 -4.28 9.73 4.50
C PHE A 82 -5.00 9.11 5.70
N VAL A 83 -4.49 9.38 6.90
CA VAL A 83 -5.03 8.79 8.12
C VAL A 83 -5.18 9.84 9.21
N GLU A 84 -5.95 9.48 10.22
CA GLU A 84 -6.13 10.26 11.44
C GLU A 84 -5.75 9.38 12.63
N ILE A 85 -4.84 9.87 13.45
CA ILE A 85 -4.43 9.20 14.68
C ILE A 85 -5.29 9.78 15.80
N ARG A 86 -6.11 8.93 16.43
CA ARG A 86 -6.94 9.30 17.57
C ARG A 86 -6.38 8.66 18.81
N GLN A 87 -5.87 9.45 19.72
CA GLN A 87 -5.31 8.92 20.96
C GLN A 87 -6.34 8.09 21.71
N GLY A 88 -5.93 6.88 22.14
CA GLY A 88 -6.79 5.98 22.86
C GLY A 88 -7.81 5.22 22.02
N ALA A 89 -7.98 5.59 20.76
CA ALA A 89 -8.97 4.96 19.88
C ALA A 89 -8.35 4.22 18.68
N GLY A 90 -7.20 4.67 18.19
CA GLY A 90 -6.51 4.03 17.07
C GLY A 90 -6.21 4.96 15.91
N THR A 91 -5.85 4.37 14.80
CA THR A 91 -5.52 5.07 13.55
C THR A 91 -6.53 4.67 12.49
N PHE A 92 -7.13 5.65 11.85
CA PHE A 92 -8.23 5.45 10.91
C PHE A 92 -7.95 6.11 9.58
N VAL A 93 -8.41 5.49 8.50
CA VAL A 93 -8.30 6.05 7.16
C VAL A 93 -9.24 7.25 7.03
N ARG A 94 -8.72 8.37 6.54
CA ARG A 94 -9.52 9.57 6.28
C ARG A 94 -10.21 9.46 4.94
N GLU A 95 -11.33 10.18 4.83
CA GLU A 95 -11.97 10.34 3.54
C GLU A 95 -11.13 11.27 2.67
N LEU A 96 -10.77 10.81 1.47
CA LEU A 96 -10.01 11.59 0.53
C LEU A 96 -10.94 12.43 -0.34
N ALA A 97 -10.50 13.64 -0.68
CA ALA A 97 -11.21 14.50 -1.61
C ALA A 97 -11.42 13.78 -2.94
N PRO A 98 -12.54 14.06 -3.64
CA PRO A 98 -12.78 13.52 -4.98
C PRO A 98 -11.60 13.82 -5.91
N GLY A 99 -11.20 12.85 -6.69
CA GLY A 99 -10.07 12.97 -7.60
C GLY A 99 -8.72 12.67 -6.97
N ARG A 100 -8.56 12.84 -5.66
CA ARG A 100 -7.29 12.52 -5.00
C ARG A 100 -7.00 11.03 -5.06
N ARG A 101 -8.01 10.20 -4.82
CA ARG A 101 -7.86 8.74 -4.90
C ARG A 101 -7.42 8.30 -6.30
N ALA A 102 -8.01 8.89 -7.35
CA ALA A 102 -7.62 8.59 -8.72
C ALA A 102 -6.17 9.00 -9.00
N ARG A 103 -5.76 10.17 -8.52
CA ARG A 103 -4.37 10.61 -8.65
C ARG A 103 -3.39 9.69 -7.91
N GLU A 104 -3.78 9.28 -6.71
CA GLU A 104 -2.94 8.35 -5.94
C GLU A 104 -2.79 7.00 -6.67
N ARG A 105 -3.87 6.48 -7.25
CA ARG A 105 -3.80 5.26 -8.07
C ARG A 105 -2.85 5.43 -9.24
N SER A 106 -2.94 6.56 -9.94
CA SER A 106 -2.04 6.84 -11.07
C SER A 106 -0.58 6.91 -10.62
N GLN A 107 -0.33 7.57 -9.51
CA GLN A 107 1.03 7.67 -8.96
C GLN A 107 1.56 6.31 -8.54
N GLN A 108 0.72 5.48 -7.91
CA GLN A 108 1.11 4.13 -7.53
C GLN A 108 1.39 3.27 -8.75
N ALA A 109 0.60 3.40 -9.81
CA ALA A 109 0.84 2.69 -11.06
C ALA A 109 2.19 3.06 -11.67
N VAL A 110 2.49 4.36 -11.70
CA VAL A 110 3.80 4.84 -12.20
C VAL A 110 4.95 4.30 -11.33
N ALA A 111 4.77 4.31 -10.02
CA ALA A 111 5.79 3.79 -9.10
C ALA A 111 6.06 2.30 -9.34
N LEU A 112 5.00 1.51 -9.57
CA LEU A 112 5.14 0.09 -9.88
C LEU A 112 5.88 -0.13 -11.21
N VAL A 113 5.56 0.66 -12.23
CA VAL A 113 6.24 0.58 -13.52
C VAL A 113 7.73 0.92 -13.36
N ARG A 114 8.05 1.95 -12.58
CA ARG A 114 9.46 2.31 -12.33
C ARG A 114 10.23 1.19 -11.64
N LYS A 115 9.60 0.52 -10.66
CA LYS A 115 10.21 -0.65 -9.99
C LYS A 115 10.45 -1.78 -10.98
N LEU A 116 9.46 -2.07 -11.83
CA LEU A 116 9.57 -3.11 -12.84
C LEU A 116 10.70 -2.82 -13.83
N LEU A 117 10.79 -1.57 -14.31
CA LEU A 117 11.84 -1.17 -15.22
C LEU A 117 13.23 -1.27 -14.57
N ALA A 118 13.35 -0.90 -13.32
CA ALA A 118 14.61 -1.02 -12.59
C ALA A 118 15.03 -2.49 -12.45
N GLU A 119 14.08 -3.36 -12.14
CA GLU A 119 14.34 -4.80 -12.04
C GLU A 119 14.73 -5.41 -13.39
N ALA A 120 14.04 -5.01 -14.45
CA ALA A 120 14.37 -5.47 -15.80
C ALA A 120 15.80 -5.09 -16.18
N ARG A 121 16.23 -3.86 -15.87
CA ARG A 121 17.60 -3.42 -16.13
C ARG A 121 18.62 -4.27 -15.37
N ARG A 122 18.35 -4.55 -14.08
CA ARG A 122 19.25 -5.39 -13.28
C ARG A 122 19.34 -6.81 -13.83
N SER A 123 18.25 -7.31 -14.35
CA SER A 123 18.15 -8.69 -14.88
C SER A 123 18.62 -8.81 -16.33
N GLY A 124 18.95 -7.71 -16.98
CA GLY A 124 19.37 -7.72 -18.37
C GLY A 124 18.22 -7.90 -19.37
N VAL A 125 16.99 -7.69 -18.95
CA VAL A 125 15.81 -7.79 -19.81
C VAL A 125 15.62 -6.46 -20.53
N SER A 126 15.51 -6.50 -21.85
CA SER A 126 15.29 -5.28 -22.65
C SER A 126 13.86 -4.76 -22.51
N LEU A 127 13.69 -3.49 -22.79
CA LEU A 127 12.37 -2.86 -22.78
C LEU A 127 11.42 -3.57 -23.75
N ALA A 128 11.91 -3.93 -24.94
CA ALA A 128 11.08 -4.61 -25.95
C ALA A 128 10.58 -5.98 -25.47
N GLU A 129 11.46 -6.74 -24.80
CA GLU A 129 11.07 -8.03 -24.21
C GLU A 129 10.04 -7.83 -23.10
N LEU A 130 10.25 -6.83 -22.26
CA LEU A 130 9.34 -6.52 -21.18
C LEU A 130 7.95 -6.12 -21.70
N GLN A 131 7.91 -5.28 -22.75
CA GLN A 131 6.65 -4.87 -23.38
C GLN A 131 5.89 -6.06 -23.95
N ARG A 132 6.56 -6.94 -24.68
CA ARG A 132 5.93 -8.15 -25.23
C ARG A 132 5.39 -9.06 -24.13
N ALA A 133 6.16 -9.25 -23.08
CA ALA A 133 5.72 -10.04 -21.93
C ALA A 133 4.48 -9.42 -21.28
N LEU A 134 4.48 -8.11 -21.09
CA LEU A 134 3.37 -7.40 -20.49
C LEU A 134 2.09 -7.54 -21.33
N GLU A 135 2.20 -7.37 -22.64
CA GLU A 135 1.08 -7.55 -23.56
C GLU A 135 0.50 -8.96 -23.49
N THR A 136 1.38 -9.96 -23.39
CA THR A 136 0.96 -11.36 -23.26
C THR A 136 0.23 -11.61 -21.96
N GLU A 137 0.78 -11.14 -20.84
CA GLU A 137 0.21 -11.38 -19.52
C GLU A 137 -1.10 -10.63 -19.29
N VAL A 138 -1.19 -9.40 -19.79
CA VAL A 138 -2.39 -8.58 -19.65
C VAL A 138 -3.48 -9.00 -20.64
N GLY A 139 -3.12 -9.73 -21.69
CA GLY A 139 -4.06 -10.12 -22.73
C GLY A 139 -4.54 -8.94 -23.54
N VAL A 140 -3.83 -7.82 -23.48
CA VAL A 140 -4.18 -6.65 -24.27
C VAL A 140 -3.79 -6.91 -25.69
N ARG A 141 -4.77 -7.08 -26.52
CA ARG A 141 -4.54 -7.04 -27.93
C ARG A 141 -4.34 -5.59 -28.32
N ALA A 142 -3.17 -5.29 -28.79
CA ALA A 142 -2.96 -4.00 -29.42
C ALA A 142 -3.91 -3.93 -30.62
N THR A 143 -4.91 -3.11 -30.51
CA THR A 143 -5.80 -2.80 -31.62
C THR A 143 -5.29 -1.57 -32.30
#